data_5a146a920a7a92f02be7584c556a7242
#
_entry.id   5a146a920a7a92f02be7584c556a7242
#
_cell.length_a   1.000
_cell.length_b   1.000
_cell.length_c   1.000
_cell.angle_alpha   90.00
_cell.angle_beta   90.00
_cell.angle_gamma   90.00
#
_symmetry.space_group_name_H-M   'P 1'
#
loop_
_entity.id
_entity.type
_entity.pdbx_description
1 polymer ?
#
loop_
_entity_poly.entity_id
_entity_poly.type
_entity_poly.pdbx_seq_one_letter_code
_entity_poly.pdbx_strand_id
1 'polypeptide(L)'
;MNYMVGKEKVLPTVADLLSHKGQKQLTMMKFFTLDEAAAAEVAGVDIASVPADVLFHPEYRSVAPTIFSMAGQTHTECGSPLAYLGWCNSALEKGADALYCSGSFSTVEMLAKEYIPVVGHVGLVPARATWTGGFKAVGKTAKDAIELLRQVKS
;
A
#
# COMPACT_ATOMS: atom_id res chain seq x y z
N MET A 1 13.37 13.71 5.88
CA MET A 1 12.42 13.76 4.75
C MET A 1 12.73 15.05 3.97
N ASN A 2 13.37 14.95 2.80
CA ASN A 2 13.76 16.10 2.00
C ASN A 2 12.76 16.28 0.84
N TYR A 3 11.87 17.24 1.00
CA TYR A 3 11.01 17.69 -0.09
C TYR A 3 11.79 18.74 -0.89
N MET A 4 12.37 18.37 -2.02
CA MET A 4 13.06 19.30 -2.91
C MET A 4 12.07 19.87 -3.93
N VAL A 5 11.94 21.17 -3.94
CA VAL A 5 11.17 21.92 -4.95
C VAL A 5 12.12 22.23 -6.11
N GLY A 6 12.03 21.45 -7.17
CA GLY A 6 12.81 21.64 -8.40
C GLY A 6 12.26 20.79 -9.55
N LYS A 7 12.85 20.87 -10.73
CA LYS A 7 12.43 20.10 -11.92
C LYS A 7 12.71 18.58 -11.83
N GLU A 8 13.21 18.10 -10.72
CA GLU A 8 13.45 16.68 -10.46
C GLU A 8 12.18 16.01 -9.92
N LYS A 9 12.01 14.72 -10.24
CA LYS A 9 10.93 13.90 -9.70
C LYS A 9 11.06 13.87 -8.17
N VAL A 10 10.03 14.31 -7.47
CA VAL A 10 9.99 14.39 -6.01
C VAL A 10 9.15 13.22 -5.48
N LEU A 11 9.52 12.68 -4.32
CA LEU A 11 8.71 11.68 -3.64
C LEU A 11 7.29 12.23 -3.41
N PRO A 12 6.25 11.63 -4.01
CA PRO A 12 4.89 12.13 -3.87
C PRO A 12 4.35 11.89 -2.46
N THR A 13 3.42 12.72 -2.07
CA THR A 13 2.65 12.58 -0.82
C THR A 13 1.28 11.93 -1.10
N VAL A 14 0.56 11.55 -0.05
CA VAL A 14 -0.85 11.10 -0.17
C VAL A 14 -1.70 12.18 -0.83
N ALA A 15 -1.48 13.46 -0.52
CA ALA A 15 -2.20 14.58 -1.11
C ALA A 15 -1.96 14.66 -2.64
N ASP A 16 -0.72 14.42 -3.08
CA ASP A 16 -0.39 14.37 -4.50
C ASP A 16 -1.13 13.23 -5.22
N LEU A 17 -1.14 12.03 -4.61
CA LEU A 17 -1.86 10.89 -5.18
C LEU A 17 -3.36 11.16 -5.28
N LEU A 18 -3.96 11.77 -4.27
CA LEU A 18 -5.38 12.15 -4.27
C LEU A 18 -5.69 13.20 -5.34
N SER A 19 -4.81 14.19 -5.54
CA SER A 19 -4.99 15.22 -6.56
C SER A 19 -4.92 14.68 -7.99
N HIS A 20 -4.22 13.58 -8.22
CA HIS A 20 -4.13 12.90 -9.51
C HIS A 20 -5.36 12.06 -9.86
N LYS A 21 -6.25 11.82 -8.91
CA LYS A 21 -7.43 10.97 -9.12
C LYS A 21 -8.33 11.52 -10.25
N GLY A 22 -8.54 10.68 -11.28
CA GLY A 22 -9.32 11.05 -12.47
C GLY A 22 -8.58 11.96 -13.47
N GLN A 23 -7.33 12.35 -13.21
CA GLN A 23 -6.54 13.23 -14.08
C GLN A 23 -5.30 12.53 -14.67
N LYS A 24 -4.61 11.71 -13.88
CA LYS A 24 -3.41 10.99 -14.30
C LYS A 24 -3.54 9.53 -13.90
N GLN A 25 -3.18 8.63 -14.81
CA GLN A 25 -2.97 7.22 -14.49
C GLN A 25 -1.58 7.04 -13.89
N LEU A 26 -1.54 6.46 -12.69
CA LEU A 26 -0.29 6.11 -12.00
C LEU A 26 0.08 4.67 -12.28
N THR A 27 1.37 4.39 -12.40
CA THR A 27 1.92 3.05 -12.51
C THR A 27 2.23 2.49 -11.12
N MET A 28 1.93 1.20 -10.92
CA MET A 28 2.24 0.52 -9.67
C MET A 28 2.93 -0.81 -9.95
N MET A 29 4.02 -1.08 -9.23
CA MET A 29 4.74 -2.35 -9.29
C MET A 29 4.91 -2.97 -7.91
N LYS A 30 5.14 -4.29 -7.90
CA LYS A 30 5.67 -5.01 -6.76
C LYS A 30 7.06 -5.53 -7.13
N PHE A 31 8.03 -5.34 -6.26
CA PHE A 31 9.38 -5.86 -6.42
C PHE A 31 9.90 -6.40 -5.09
N PHE A 32 10.96 -7.20 -5.15
CA PHE A 32 11.44 -8.02 -4.03
C PHE A 32 12.94 -7.83 -3.74
N THR A 33 13.63 -7.00 -4.51
CA THR A 33 15.07 -6.74 -4.35
C THR A 33 15.38 -5.26 -4.53
N LEU A 34 16.56 -4.83 -4.06
CA LEU A 34 17.05 -3.47 -4.28
C LEU A 34 17.35 -3.20 -5.76
N ASP A 35 17.83 -4.20 -6.51
CA ASP A 35 18.10 -4.05 -7.94
C ASP A 35 16.81 -3.81 -8.73
N GLU A 36 15.74 -4.53 -8.39
CA GLU A 36 14.41 -4.30 -8.97
C GLU A 36 13.86 -2.92 -8.59
N ALA A 37 14.10 -2.46 -7.35
CA ALA A 37 13.72 -1.13 -6.90
C ALA A 37 14.46 -0.04 -7.70
N ALA A 38 15.77 -0.20 -7.90
CA ALA A 38 16.59 0.72 -8.72
C ALA A 38 16.10 0.75 -10.18
N ALA A 39 15.81 -0.41 -10.76
CA ALA A 39 15.28 -0.51 -12.12
C ALA A 39 13.89 0.15 -12.24
N ALA A 40 13.00 -0.03 -11.25
CA ALA A 40 11.69 0.60 -11.20
C ALA A 40 11.79 2.13 -11.08
N GLU A 41 12.73 2.64 -10.29
CA GLU A 41 13.01 4.09 -10.18
C GLU A 41 13.44 4.67 -11.53
N VAL A 42 14.40 4.04 -12.22
CA VAL A 42 14.87 4.45 -13.55
C VAL A 42 13.74 4.38 -14.58
N ALA A 43 12.86 3.37 -14.49
CA ALA A 43 11.70 3.23 -15.37
C ALA A 43 10.58 4.26 -15.08
N GLY A 44 10.68 5.03 -14.01
CA GLY A 44 9.71 6.06 -13.65
C GLY A 44 8.41 5.53 -13.03
N VAL A 45 8.46 4.39 -12.36
CA VAL A 45 7.33 3.82 -11.61
C VAL A 45 6.89 4.81 -10.52
N ASP A 46 5.58 5.02 -10.39
CA ASP A 46 5.03 6.00 -9.44
C ASP A 46 4.84 5.42 -8.03
N ILE A 47 4.35 4.17 -7.93
CA ILE A 47 3.97 3.54 -6.67
C ILE A 47 4.56 2.13 -6.58
N ALA A 48 4.96 1.70 -5.41
CA ALA A 48 5.39 0.33 -5.17
C ALA A 48 4.72 -0.31 -3.96
N SER A 49 4.43 -1.61 -4.08
CA SER A 49 4.16 -2.48 -2.94
C SER A 49 5.42 -3.28 -2.64
N VAL A 50 6.03 -3.03 -1.50
CA VAL A 50 7.37 -3.53 -1.16
C VAL A 50 7.31 -4.42 0.07
N PRO A 51 7.95 -5.59 0.07
CA PRO A 51 8.13 -6.38 1.27
C PRO A 51 8.90 -5.58 2.33
N ALA A 52 8.57 -5.81 3.60
CA ALA A 52 9.12 -5.04 4.70
C ALA A 52 10.65 -5.13 4.82
N ASP A 53 11.22 -6.30 4.56
CA ASP A 53 12.66 -6.55 4.58
C ASP A 53 13.42 -5.73 3.53
N VAL A 54 12.85 -5.56 2.34
CA VAL A 54 13.42 -4.73 1.27
C VAL A 54 13.23 -3.25 1.58
N LEU A 55 12.02 -2.83 1.95
CA LEU A 55 11.71 -1.42 2.22
C LEU A 55 12.50 -0.86 3.39
N PHE A 56 12.75 -1.68 4.43
CA PHE A 56 13.50 -1.27 5.61
C PHE A 56 15.01 -1.40 5.47
N HIS A 57 15.49 -1.85 4.30
CA HIS A 57 16.92 -1.89 4.02
C HIS A 57 17.50 -0.46 4.01
N PRO A 58 18.65 -0.21 4.66
CA PRO A 58 19.24 1.15 4.75
C PRO A 58 19.46 1.84 3.40
N GLU A 59 19.74 1.06 2.36
CA GLU A 59 20.00 1.57 1.02
C GLU A 59 18.74 1.75 0.17
N TYR A 60 17.56 1.34 0.66
CA TYR A 60 16.34 1.39 -0.14
C TYR A 60 16.07 2.79 -0.70
N ARG A 61 16.10 3.82 0.14
CA ARG A 61 15.82 5.20 -0.29
C ARG A 61 16.95 5.84 -1.13
N SER A 62 18.13 5.25 -1.15
CA SER A 62 19.18 5.69 -2.08
C SER A 62 18.97 5.14 -3.50
N VAL A 63 18.37 3.96 -3.66
CA VAL A 63 18.08 3.35 -4.96
C VAL A 63 16.67 3.67 -5.49
N ALA A 64 15.70 3.97 -4.62
CA ALA A 64 14.34 4.32 -4.96
C ALA A 64 13.88 5.61 -4.22
N PRO A 65 14.49 6.76 -4.51
CA PRO A 65 14.23 8.00 -3.76
C PRO A 65 12.87 8.61 -4.03
N THR A 66 12.23 8.34 -5.18
CA THR A 66 11.00 9.03 -5.61
C THR A 66 9.78 8.13 -5.77
N ILE A 67 9.91 6.82 -5.58
CA ILE A 67 8.78 5.89 -5.63
C ILE A 67 7.98 5.98 -4.33
N PHE A 68 6.67 6.24 -4.43
CA PHE A 68 5.76 6.14 -3.29
C PHE A 68 5.62 4.68 -2.85
N SER A 69 6.15 4.33 -1.69
CA SER A 69 6.39 2.95 -1.29
C SER A 69 5.47 2.52 -0.16
N MET A 70 4.67 1.49 -0.42
CA MET A 70 3.74 0.92 0.54
C MET A 70 4.32 -0.36 1.13
N ALA A 71 4.49 -0.40 2.45
CA ALA A 71 4.82 -1.63 3.16
C ALA A 71 3.58 -2.51 3.30
N GLY A 72 3.73 -3.81 3.00
CA GLY A 72 2.68 -4.80 3.15
C GLY A 72 3.06 -5.85 4.18
N GLN A 73 2.21 -6.02 5.20
CA GLN A 73 2.21 -7.16 6.09
C GLN A 73 0.77 -7.56 6.37
N THR A 74 0.51 -8.84 6.57
CA THR A 74 -0.82 -9.28 6.95
C THR A 74 -1.04 -9.03 8.44
N HIS A 75 -2.22 -8.53 8.82
CA HIS A 75 -2.59 -8.34 10.22
C HIS A 75 -2.56 -9.63 11.03
N THR A 76 -2.70 -10.79 10.38
CA THR A 76 -2.60 -12.12 11.00
C THR A 76 -1.18 -12.42 11.52
N GLU A 77 -0.14 -11.84 10.91
CA GLU A 77 1.24 -11.98 11.37
C GLU A 77 1.51 -11.16 12.63
N CYS A 78 0.74 -10.10 12.86
CA CYS A 78 0.84 -9.27 14.06
C CYS A 78 0.01 -9.76 15.25
N GLY A 79 -0.91 -10.71 15.02
CA GLY A 79 -1.73 -11.35 16.07
C GLY A 79 -2.92 -10.50 16.59
N SER A 80 -2.92 -9.18 16.45
CA SER A 80 -4.03 -8.33 16.83
C SER A 80 -4.04 -6.98 16.08
N PRO A 81 -5.18 -6.28 15.97
CA PRO A 81 -5.23 -4.94 15.36
C PRO A 81 -4.32 -3.92 16.06
N LEU A 82 -4.20 -3.98 17.38
CA LEU A 82 -3.35 -3.05 18.13
C LEU A 82 -1.84 -3.31 17.87
N ALA A 83 -1.44 -4.58 17.84
CA ALA A 83 -0.06 -4.94 17.47
C ALA A 83 0.23 -4.53 16.01
N TYR A 84 -0.76 -4.64 15.13
CA TYR A 84 -0.64 -4.18 13.75
C TYR A 84 -0.46 -2.65 13.66
N LEU A 85 -1.19 -1.87 14.45
CA LEU A 85 -0.99 -0.41 14.55
C LEU A 85 0.46 -0.08 14.97
N GLY A 86 0.99 -0.77 15.98
CA GLY A 86 2.39 -0.61 16.40
C GLY A 86 3.38 -0.92 15.29
N TRP A 87 3.14 -1.99 14.51
CA TRP A 87 3.95 -2.31 13.35
C TRP A 87 3.84 -1.22 12.26
N CYS A 88 2.64 -0.70 12.00
CA CYS A 88 2.42 0.38 11.03
C CYS A 88 3.23 1.64 11.37
N ASN A 89 3.20 2.07 12.64
CA ASN A 89 4.02 3.19 13.10
C ASN A 89 5.51 2.94 12.86
N SER A 90 6.00 1.76 13.23
CA SER A 90 7.40 1.38 12.99
C SER A 90 7.76 1.36 11.50
N ALA A 91 6.83 0.95 10.64
CA ALA A 91 7.05 0.96 9.20
C ALA A 91 7.17 2.39 8.62
N LEU A 92 6.33 3.31 9.10
CA LEU A 92 6.42 4.73 8.72
C LEU A 92 7.72 5.36 9.19
N GLU A 93 8.17 5.07 10.42
CA GLU A 93 9.45 5.52 10.95
C GLU A 93 10.64 5.04 10.10
N LYS A 94 10.54 3.83 9.54
CA LYS A 94 11.54 3.22 8.65
C LYS A 94 11.43 3.69 7.19
N GLY A 95 10.52 4.60 6.88
CA GLY A 95 10.44 5.25 5.58
C GLY A 95 9.39 4.70 4.62
N ALA A 96 8.41 3.92 5.08
CA ALA A 96 7.20 3.65 4.30
C ALA A 96 6.40 4.94 4.13
N ASP A 97 5.80 5.14 2.95
CA ASP A 97 4.93 6.29 2.68
C ASP A 97 3.47 5.97 2.99
N ALA A 98 3.10 4.70 2.92
CA ALA A 98 1.79 4.17 3.30
C ALA A 98 1.87 2.70 3.66
N LEU A 99 0.77 2.15 4.15
CA LEU A 99 0.63 0.75 4.52
C LEU A 99 -0.44 0.08 3.64
N TYR A 100 -0.15 -1.14 3.18
CA TYR A 100 -1.10 -1.97 2.47
C TYR A 100 -1.77 -2.93 3.45
N CYS A 101 -3.07 -2.74 3.69
CA CYS A 101 -3.83 -3.49 4.68
C CYS A 101 -4.86 -4.43 4.02
N SER A 102 -4.69 -5.74 4.19
CA SER A 102 -5.67 -6.76 3.81
C SER A 102 -6.59 -7.17 4.97
N GLY A 103 -6.56 -6.45 6.06
CA GLY A 103 -7.38 -6.66 7.25
C GLY A 103 -8.87 -6.37 7.06
N SER A 104 -9.63 -6.40 8.16
CA SER A 104 -11.04 -6.00 8.15
C SER A 104 -11.20 -4.50 7.92
N PHE A 105 -12.40 -4.05 7.50
CA PHE A 105 -12.67 -2.62 7.36
C PHE A 105 -12.54 -1.88 8.68
N SER A 106 -12.90 -2.50 9.81
CA SER A 106 -12.67 -1.93 11.14
C SER A 106 -11.18 -1.73 11.46
N THR A 107 -10.30 -2.60 10.94
CA THR A 107 -8.85 -2.40 11.05
C THR A 107 -8.38 -1.23 10.19
N VAL A 108 -8.86 -1.14 8.95
CA VAL A 108 -8.55 0.01 8.05
C VAL A 108 -9.04 1.32 8.65
N GLU A 109 -10.28 1.35 9.16
CA GLU A 109 -10.86 2.52 9.83
C GLU A 109 -10.07 2.93 11.08
N MET A 110 -9.65 1.96 11.89
CA MET A 110 -8.80 2.22 13.06
C MET A 110 -7.48 2.87 12.65
N LEU A 111 -6.79 2.33 11.65
CA LEU A 111 -5.55 2.90 11.15
C LEU A 111 -5.74 4.31 10.61
N ALA A 112 -6.80 4.55 9.84
CA ALA A 112 -7.11 5.86 9.29
C ALA A 112 -7.42 6.90 10.39
N LYS A 113 -8.10 6.52 11.47
CA LYS A 113 -8.35 7.37 12.65
C LYS A 113 -7.06 7.79 13.38
N GLU A 114 -6.05 6.93 13.33
CA GLU A 114 -4.71 7.22 13.89
C GLU A 114 -3.79 7.92 12.88
N TYR A 115 -4.35 8.46 11.78
CA TYR A 115 -3.62 9.15 10.72
C TYR A 115 -2.56 8.31 10.00
N ILE A 116 -2.69 6.98 10.05
CA ILE A 116 -1.85 6.08 9.26
C ILE A 116 -2.30 6.10 7.81
N PRO A 117 -1.45 6.48 6.84
CA PRO A 117 -1.77 6.36 5.44
C PRO A 117 -1.98 4.89 5.07
N VAL A 118 -3.20 4.50 4.73
CA VAL A 118 -3.54 3.09 4.51
C VAL A 118 -4.25 2.88 3.17
N VAL A 119 -3.87 1.80 2.49
CA VAL A 119 -4.54 1.29 1.29
C VAL A 119 -5.23 -0.02 1.65
N GLY A 120 -6.55 -0.03 1.62
CA GLY A 120 -7.37 -1.21 1.88
C GLY A 120 -7.44 -2.15 0.68
N HIS A 121 -7.75 -3.43 0.95
CA HIS A 121 -7.89 -4.46 -0.07
C HIS A 121 -9.33 -5.01 -0.08
N VAL A 122 -9.98 -4.90 -1.22
CA VAL A 122 -11.32 -5.44 -1.47
C VAL A 122 -11.32 -6.48 -2.60
N GLY A 123 -12.39 -7.23 -2.73
CA GLY A 123 -12.51 -8.25 -3.78
C GLY A 123 -11.81 -9.55 -3.40
N LEU A 124 -10.93 -10.05 -4.25
CA LEU A 124 -10.14 -11.24 -3.96
C LEU A 124 -9.00 -10.92 -3.01
N VAL A 125 -9.22 -11.13 -1.74
CA VAL A 125 -8.20 -10.99 -0.69
C VAL A 125 -7.62 -12.36 -0.38
N PRO A 126 -6.32 -12.65 -0.69
CA PRO A 126 -5.72 -13.97 -0.50
C PRO A 126 -5.88 -14.53 0.91
N ALA A 127 -5.68 -13.72 1.93
CA ALA A 127 -5.86 -14.11 3.33
C ALA A 127 -7.29 -14.55 3.69
N ARG A 128 -8.28 -14.28 2.83
CA ARG A 128 -9.68 -14.66 2.99
C ARG A 128 -10.12 -15.77 2.03
N ALA A 129 -9.20 -16.44 1.35
CA ALA A 129 -9.51 -17.46 0.35
C ALA A 129 -10.41 -18.58 0.88
N THR A 130 -10.23 -19.00 2.14
CA THR A 130 -11.09 -19.99 2.81
C THR A 130 -12.54 -19.51 2.91
N TRP A 131 -12.77 -18.24 3.19
CA TRP A 131 -14.11 -17.65 3.27
C TRP A 131 -14.78 -17.52 1.92
N THR A 132 -14.03 -17.28 0.86
CA THR A 132 -14.54 -17.10 -0.51
C THR A 132 -14.62 -18.40 -1.29
N GLY A 133 -14.19 -19.52 -0.71
CA GLY A 133 -14.15 -20.83 -1.37
C GLY A 133 -12.99 -20.97 -2.35
N GLY A 134 -11.82 -20.45 -2.01
CA GLY A 134 -10.57 -20.54 -2.78
C GLY A 134 -10.23 -19.27 -3.57
N PHE A 135 -9.18 -19.39 -4.38
CA PHE A 135 -8.75 -18.33 -5.30
C PHE A 135 -9.68 -18.27 -6.51
N LYS A 136 -10.72 -17.48 -6.42
CA LYS A 136 -11.65 -17.26 -7.53
C LYS A 136 -12.05 -15.80 -7.63
N ALA A 137 -12.43 -15.38 -8.84
CA ALA A 137 -12.88 -14.01 -9.05
C ALA A 137 -14.14 -13.72 -8.24
N VAL A 138 -14.17 -12.57 -7.60
CA VAL A 138 -15.30 -12.02 -6.82
C VAL A 138 -15.97 -10.91 -7.65
N GLY A 139 -17.22 -10.59 -7.33
CA GLY A 139 -17.96 -9.53 -8.04
C GLY A 139 -18.52 -9.95 -9.39
N LYS A 140 -18.66 -11.26 -9.67
CA LYS A 140 -19.19 -11.76 -10.94
C LYS A 140 -20.70 -11.65 -11.08
N THR A 141 -21.43 -11.55 -10.00
CA THR A 141 -22.88 -11.36 -9.99
C THR A 141 -23.21 -9.91 -9.63
N ALA A 142 -24.38 -9.42 -10.03
CA ALA A 142 -24.84 -8.07 -9.66
C ALA A 142 -24.86 -7.89 -8.13
N LYS A 143 -25.28 -8.90 -7.39
CA LYS A 143 -25.29 -8.90 -5.92
C LYS A 143 -23.87 -8.72 -5.36
N ASP A 144 -22.89 -9.49 -5.85
CA ASP A 144 -21.52 -9.42 -5.37
C ASP A 144 -20.87 -8.07 -5.75
N ALA A 145 -21.15 -7.56 -6.95
CA ALA A 145 -20.64 -6.26 -7.41
C ALA A 145 -21.16 -5.10 -6.56
N ILE A 146 -22.47 -5.13 -6.19
CA ILE A 146 -23.06 -4.14 -5.28
C ILE A 146 -22.40 -4.22 -3.90
N GLU A 147 -22.14 -5.42 -3.40
CA GLU A 147 -21.45 -5.59 -2.11
C GLU A 147 -20.02 -5.05 -2.14
N LEU A 148 -19.25 -5.34 -3.21
CA LEU A 148 -17.93 -4.75 -3.38
C LEU A 148 -17.97 -3.22 -3.46
N LEU A 149 -18.96 -2.66 -4.15
CA LEU A 149 -19.13 -1.21 -4.22
C LEU A 149 -19.40 -0.59 -2.85
N ARG A 150 -20.19 -1.27 -2.01
CA ARG A 150 -20.43 -0.83 -0.62
C ARG A 150 -19.14 -0.84 0.18
N GLN A 151 -18.34 -1.91 0.05
CA GLN A 151 -17.04 -2.04 0.69
C GLN A 151 -16.04 -0.95 0.31
N VAL A 152 -16.06 -0.51 -0.94
CA VAL A 152 -15.21 0.60 -1.41
C VAL A 152 -15.65 1.96 -0.86
N LYS A 153 -16.94 2.09 -0.52
CA LYS A 153 -17.53 3.36 -0.04
C LYS A 153 -17.56 3.49 1.48
N SER A 154 -17.32 2.39 2.21
CA SER A 154 -17.26 2.40 3.68
C SER A 154 -15.92 2.93 4.18
#